data_9c0fbf0f3ddff190c01ceafdcabd110b
#
_entry.id   9c0fbf0f3ddff190c01ceafdcabd110b
#
_cell.length_a   1.000
_cell.length_b   1.000
_cell.length_c   1.000
_cell.angle_alpha   90.00
_cell.angle_beta   90.00
_cell.angle_gamma   90.00
#
_symmetry.space_group_name_H-M   'P 1'
#
loop_
_entity.id
_entity.type
_entity.pdbx_description
1 polymer ?
#
loop_
_entity_poly.entity_id
_entity_poly.type
_entity_poly.pdbx_seq_one_letter_code
_entity_poly.pdbx_strand_id
1 'polypeptide(L)'
;MRVTFLGTGTSYGIPMPGCDCPVCRSDDPRDRRHRTAMLIESPDATLLLDTPPDLRTQCLAFDIRRIDGVLMTHDHADHLFGFDDLRAYTNRMPEPMP
;
A
#
# COMPACT_ATOMS: atom_id res chain seq x y z
N MET A 1 -3.83 13.78 -13.54
CA MET A 1 -3.97 13.02 -12.29
C MET A 1 -4.02 11.53 -12.58
N ARG A 2 -3.30 10.74 -11.80
CA ARG A 2 -3.29 9.28 -11.96
C ARG A 2 -3.60 8.63 -10.63
N VAL A 3 -4.47 7.61 -10.66
CA VAL A 3 -4.82 6.79 -9.49
C VAL A 3 -4.30 5.39 -9.73
N THR A 4 -3.54 4.86 -8.78
CA THR A 4 -2.99 3.51 -8.85
C THR A 4 -3.45 2.72 -7.64
N PHE A 5 -4.08 1.58 -7.87
CA PHE A 5 -4.41 0.63 -6.81
C PHE A 5 -3.18 -0.19 -6.48
N LEU A 6 -2.62 0.00 -5.30
CA LEU A 6 -1.43 -0.72 -4.85
C LEU A 6 -1.78 -2.09 -4.31
N GLY A 7 -2.97 -2.23 -3.77
CA GLY A 7 -3.51 -3.48 -3.27
C GLY A 7 -5.03 -3.43 -3.24
N THR A 8 -5.66 -4.55 -3.58
CA THR A 8 -7.12 -4.67 -3.67
C THR A 8 -7.63 -5.91 -2.93
N GLY A 9 -6.80 -6.49 -2.07
CA GLY A 9 -7.15 -7.66 -1.30
C GLY A 9 -7.90 -7.33 0.00
N THR A 10 -8.25 -8.39 0.69
CA THR A 10 -8.89 -8.32 2.01
C THR A 10 -7.87 -7.94 3.07
N SER A 11 -8.32 -7.83 4.33
CA SER A 11 -7.45 -7.56 5.48
C SER A 11 -6.36 -8.62 5.68
N TYR A 12 -6.55 -9.82 5.18
CA TYR A 12 -5.55 -10.89 5.20
C TYR A 12 -4.63 -10.89 3.99
N GLY A 13 -5.02 -10.24 2.91
CA GLY A 13 -4.39 -10.42 1.60
C GLY A 13 -4.79 -11.74 0.95
N ILE A 14 -4.37 -11.95 -0.29
CA ILE A 14 -4.59 -13.20 -1.02
C ILE A 14 -3.25 -13.62 -1.65
N PRO A 15 -2.76 -14.84 -1.41
CA PRO A 15 -3.34 -15.92 -0.58
C PRO A 15 -3.32 -15.60 0.91
N MET A 16 -4.30 -16.13 1.63
CA MET A 16 -4.38 -16.02 3.07
C MET A 16 -3.58 -17.19 3.69
N PRO A 17 -2.73 -16.91 4.70
CA PRO A 17 -1.98 -17.97 5.36
C PRO A 17 -2.89 -19.09 5.89
N GLY A 18 -2.52 -20.33 5.59
CA GLY A 18 -3.28 -21.49 6.03
C GLY A 18 -4.54 -21.80 5.24
N CYS A 19 -4.88 -21.01 4.24
CA CYS A 19 -6.06 -21.23 3.41
C CYS A 19 -5.75 -22.16 2.23
N ASP A 20 -6.56 -23.18 2.05
CA ASP A 20 -6.41 -24.17 0.99
C ASP A 20 -7.48 -24.04 -0.11
N CYS A 21 -8.23 -22.94 -0.14
CA CYS A 21 -9.25 -22.72 -1.17
C CYS A 21 -8.63 -22.59 -2.57
N PRO A 22 -9.41 -22.81 -3.64
CA PRO A 22 -8.88 -22.74 -5.01
C PRO A 22 -8.20 -21.41 -5.35
N VAL A 23 -8.68 -20.29 -4.83
CA VAL A 23 -8.10 -18.97 -5.08
C VAL A 23 -6.75 -18.83 -4.37
N CYS A 24 -6.67 -19.19 -3.09
CA CYS A 24 -5.42 -19.10 -2.32
C CYS A 24 -4.35 -20.06 -2.83
N ARG A 25 -4.74 -21.15 -3.47
CA ARG A 25 -3.82 -22.11 -4.08
C ARG A 25 -3.55 -21.86 -5.55
N SER A 26 -4.19 -20.88 -6.14
CA SER A 26 -4.04 -20.57 -7.56
C SER A 26 -2.63 -20.08 -7.89
N ASP A 27 -2.14 -20.42 -9.09
CA ASP A 27 -0.90 -19.89 -9.64
C ASP A 27 -1.13 -18.63 -10.50
N ASP A 28 -2.38 -18.22 -10.67
CA ASP A 28 -2.71 -17.02 -11.45
C ASP A 28 -2.29 -15.77 -10.67
N PRO A 29 -1.45 -14.89 -11.24
CA PRO A 29 -1.05 -13.64 -10.57
C PRO A 29 -2.23 -12.73 -10.20
N ARG A 30 -3.36 -12.84 -10.89
CA ARG A 30 -4.58 -12.07 -10.59
C ARG A 30 -5.23 -12.48 -9.27
N ASP A 31 -4.90 -13.68 -8.78
CA ASP A 31 -5.35 -14.19 -7.48
C ASP A 31 -4.39 -13.86 -6.35
N ARG A 32 -3.39 -13.01 -6.60
CA ARG A 32 -2.44 -12.52 -5.59
C ARG A 32 -2.71 -11.04 -5.38
N ARG A 33 -3.17 -10.70 -4.18
CA ARG A 33 -3.59 -9.33 -3.87
C ARG A 33 -3.11 -8.91 -2.50
N HIS A 34 -2.33 -7.84 -2.48
CA HIS A 34 -1.93 -7.18 -1.25
C HIS A 34 -3.15 -6.51 -0.58
N ARG A 35 -2.99 -6.17 0.69
CA ARG A 35 -3.99 -5.41 1.43
C ARG A 35 -4.18 -4.05 0.78
N THR A 36 -5.31 -3.43 1.06
CA THR A 36 -5.77 -2.23 0.35
C THR A 36 -4.86 -1.03 0.57
N ALA A 37 -4.45 -0.41 -0.51
CA ALA A 37 -3.82 0.90 -0.54
C ALA A 37 -3.98 1.51 -1.93
N MET A 38 -3.90 2.84 -2.01
CA MET A 38 -4.07 3.58 -3.25
C MET A 38 -3.08 4.74 -3.30
N LEU A 39 -2.56 5.02 -4.49
CA LEU A 39 -1.70 6.17 -4.73
C LEU A 39 -2.41 7.13 -5.67
N ILE A 40 -2.42 8.40 -5.34
CA ILE A 40 -2.99 9.47 -6.17
C ILE A 40 -1.86 10.41 -6.54
N GLU A 41 -1.60 10.56 -7.83
CA GLU A 41 -0.54 11.42 -8.35
C GLU A 41 -1.11 12.56 -9.16
N SER A 42 -0.67 13.77 -8.86
CA SER A 42 -0.91 14.96 -9.66
C SER A 42 0.44 15.61 -9.99
N PRO A 43 0.48 16.63 -10.88
CA PRO A 43 1.75 17.34 -11.14
C PRO A 43 2.36 17.96 -9.88
N ASP A 44 1.54 18.31 -8.88
CA ASP A 44 1.98 19.03 -7.70
C ASP A 44 2.25 18.15 -6.50
N ALA A 45 1.61 17.00 -6.40
CA ALA A 45 1.68 16.17 -5.19
C ALA A 45 1.40 14.70 -5.48
N THR A 46 1.97 13.86 -4.63
CA THR A 46 1.70 12.42 -4.58
C THR A 46 1.15 12.09 -3.20
N LEU A 47 -0.08 11.57 -3.15
CA LEU A 47 -0.77 11.22 -1.92
C LEU A 47 -0.97 9.71 -1.84
N LEU A 48 -0.71 9.18 -0.67
CA LEU A 48 -0.95 7.77 -0.36
C LEU A 48 -2.22 7.64 0.50
N LEU A 49 -3.11 6.73 0.15
CA LEU A 49 -4.27 6.37 0.95
C LEU A 49 -4.01 5.04 1.62
N ASP A 50 -3.94 5.08 2.94
CA ASP A 50 -3.65 3.97 3.83
C ASP A 50 -2.22 3.42 3.73
N THR A 51 -1.77 2.85 4.82
CA THR A 51 -0.42 2.32 4.98
C THR A 51 -0.49 0.88 5.51
N PRO A 52 -0.86 -0.08 4.63
CA PRO A 52 -1.01 -1.47 5.07
C PRO A 52 0.34 -2.09 5.41
N PRO A 53 0.35 -3.25 6.08
CA PRO A 53 1.59 -3.99 6.35
C PRO A 53 2.41 -4.30 5.10
N ASP A 54 1.76 -4.39 3.93
CA ASP A 54 2.41 -4.66 2.65
C ASP A 54 3.05 -3.42 2.01
N LEU A 55 3.04 -2.26 2.66
CA LEU A 55 3.42 -0.98 2.06
C LEU A 55 4.81 -1.02 1.43
N ARG A 56 5.81 -1.55 2.13
CA ARG A 56 7.16 -1.65 1.59
C ARG A 56 7.17 -2.41 0.26
N THR A 57 6.54 -3.57 0.23
CA THR A 57 6.47 -4.40 -0.98
C THR A 57 5.74 -3.68 -2.11
N GLN A 58 4.65 -2.99 -1.79
CA GLN A 58 3.89 -2.20 -2.76
C GLN A 58 4.73 -1.06 -3.34
N CYS A 59 5.41 -0.32 -2.49
CA CYS A 59 6.26 0.80 -2.94
C CYS A 59 7.39 0.33 -3.85
N LEU A 60 7.99 -0.82 -3.54
CA LEU A 60 9.05 -1.39 -4.38
C LEU A 60 8.49 -1.89 -5.72
N ALA A 61 7.35 -2.58 -5.69
CA ALA A 61 6.74 -3.14 -6.90
C ALA A 61 6.30 -2.06 -7.90
N PHE A 62 5.81 -0.93 -7.41
CA PHE A 62 5.34 0.19 -8.25
C PHE A 62 6.37 1.30 -8.43
N ASP A 63 7.59 1.11 -7.91
CA ASP A 63 8.69 2.09 -7.98
C ASP A 63 8.26 3.48 -7.49
N ILE A 64 7.59 3.52 -6.35
CA ILE A 64 7.13 4.79 -5.76
C ILE A 64 8.32 5.52 -5.16
N ARG A 65 8.63 6.70 -5.71
CA ARG A 65 9.81 7.49 -5.32
C ARG A 65 9.48 8.68 -4.44
N ARG A 66 8.21 9.07 -4.39
CA ARG A 66 7.77 10.27 -3.68
C ARG A 66 6.41 10.04 -3.04
N ILE A 67 6.28 10.46 -1.79
CA ILE A 67 5.00 10.54 -1.08
C ILE A 67 5.02 11.87 -0.33
N ASP A 68 4.08 12.76 -0.67
CA ASP A 68 4.01 14.10 -0.08
C ASP A 68 3.06 14.16 1.11
N GLY A 69 2.09 13.29 1.15
CA GLY A 69 1.13 13.23 2.25
C GLY A 69 0.43 11.88 2.28
N VAL A 70 -0.18 11.59 3.41
CA VAL A 70 -0.90 10.34 3.64
C VAL A 70 -2.29 10.66 4.18
N LEU A 71 -3.30 10.00 3.61
CA LEU A 71 -4.67 10.05 4.09
C LEU A 71 -5.05 8.68 4.62
N MET A 72 -5.47 8.63 5.88
CA MET A 72 -5.92 7.40 6.51
C MET A 72 -7.44 7.31 6.43
N THR A 73 -7.95 6.19 5.94
CA THR A 73 -9.39 5.96 5.89
C THR A 73 -9.93 5.61 7.28
N HIS A 74 -9.22 4.79 8.02
CA HIS A 74 -9.54 4.40 9.39
C HIS A 74 -8.32 3.75 10.05
N ASP A 75 -8.45 3.33 11.30
CA ASP A 75 -7.32 2.90 12.14
C ASP A 75 -7.21 1.39 12.33
N HIS A 76 -7.86 0.58 11.51
CA HIS A 76 -7.67 -0.87 11.56
C HIS A 76 -6.24 -1.26 11.17
N ALA A 77 -5.74 -2.34 11.74
CA ALA A 77 -4.35 -2.77 11.58
C ALA A 77 -3.94 -2.98 10.12
N ASP A 78 -4.84 -3.53 9.30
CA ASP A 78 -4.59 -3.78 7.88
C ASP A 78 -4.45 -2.50 7.04
N HIS A 79 -4.86 -1.35 7.59
CA HIS A 79 -4.74 -0.04 6.94
C HIS A 79 -3.66 0.84 7.57
N LEU A 80 -3.12 0.48 8.74
CA LEU A 80 -2.25 1.35 9.53
C LEU A 80 -0.86 0.76 9.81
N PHE A 81 -0.71 -0.54 9.95
CA PHE A 81 0.49 -1.14 10.53
C PHE A 81 1.74 -1.10 9.65
N GLY A 82 1.64 -0.61 8.43
CA GLY A 82 2.79 -0.30 7.59
C GLY A 82 3.28 1.14 7.69
N PHE A 83 2.69 1.93 8.57
CA PHE A 83 2.97 3.37 8.70
C PHE A 83 4.45 3.67 8.90
N ASP A 84 5.15 2.84 9.65
CA ASP A 84 6.57 3.06 9.94
C ASP A 84 7.46 3.01 8.69
N ASP A 85 7.04 2.33 7.62
CA ASP A 85 7.78 2.29 6.36
C ASP A 85 7.84 3.65 5.66
N LEU A 86 7.02 4.61 6.06
CA LEU A 86 7.09 5.98 5.53
C LEU A 86 8.42 6.66 5.84
N ARG A 87 9.18 6.16 6.81
CA ARG A 87 10.52 6.69 7.14
C ARG A 87 11.44 6.76 5.92
N ALA A 88 11.30 5.81 4.99
CA ALA A 88 12.10 5.80 3.77
C ALA A 88 11.92 7.08 2.95
N TYR A 89 10.74 7.69 3.04
CA TYR A 89 10.41 8.93 2.34
C TYR A 89 10.64 10.15 3.22
N THR A 90 10.16 10.13 4.46
CA THR A 90 10.24 11.29 5.36
C THR A 90 11.69 11.66 5.71
N ASN A 91 12.59 10.68 5.79
CA ASN A 91 13.99 10.94 6.08
C ASN A 91 14.71 11.73 4.98
N ARG A 92 14.15 11.79 3.78
CA ARG A 92 14.71 12.53 2.64
C ARG A 92 13.99 13.84 2.38
N MET A 93 12.95 14.16 3.14
CA MET A 93 12.17 15.38 2.99
C MET A 93 12.81 16.52 3.78
N PRO A 94 12.86 17.75 3.23
CA PRO A 94 13.41 18.91 3.96
C PRO A 94 12.51 19.37 5.10
N GLU A 95 11.21 19.03 5.06
CA GLU A 95 10.22 19.40 6.06
C GLU A 95 9.38 18.18 6.42
N PRO A 96 8.76 18.16 7.61
CA PRO A 96 7.88 17.07 8.00
C PRO A 96 6.72 16.90 7.01
N MET A 97 6.31 15.65 6.81
CA MET A 97 5.15 15.33 6.00
C MET A 97 3.88 15.80 6.73
N PRO A 98 3.01 16.55 6.06
CA PRO A 98 1.76 17.00 6.67
C PRO A 98 0.79 15.86 7.00
#